data_84b805c2c37d71ba46ce24fea48ae7de
#
_entry.id   84b805c2c37d71ba46ce24fea48ae7de
#
_cell.length_a   1.000
_cell.length_b   1.000
_cell.length_c   1.000
_cell.angle_alpha   90.00
_cell.angle_beta   90.00
_cell.angle_gamma   90.00
#
_symmetry.space_group_name_H-M   'P 1'
#
loop_
_entity.id
_entity.type
_entity.pdbx_description
1 polymer ?
#
loop_
_entity_poly.entity_id
_entity_poly.type
_entity_poly.pdbx_seq_one_letter_code
_entity_poly.pdbx_strand_id
1 'polypeptide(L)'
;KMLGFLGGIHVTPGPFSIFRKKVFNEIGPYKKAHNTEDQEIALRMHEFGYKIEHCPDAYVYTVSPRSVKALYKQRLRWIYGFIKNTFDYRRLFFKKKYGNLGFFTLPAGAISIMSVIALASIWISYLIKFINKKVVMWDTVGFESAVSPRSFDWFFINTEGIVFMSFVLYSLIVMALILGRRMGAGKKGLSLDVFYFVTVYSIIAPFWILKAIWNAIVSKESNWIGERKPGRAI
;
A
#
# COMPACT_ATOMS: atom_id res chain seq x y z
N LYS A 1 9.37 -13.63 1.49
CA LYS A 1 9.34 -15.11 1.35
C LYS A 1 8.14 -15.60 0.52
N MET A 2 6.89 -15.20 0.84
CA MET A 2 5.68 -15.67 0.13
C MET A 2 5.70 -15.34 -1.37
N LEU A 3 5.96 -14.09 -1.76
CA LEU A 3 6.01 -13.70 -3.17
C LEU A 3 7.17 -14.39 -3.93
N GLY A 4 8.28 -14.67 -3.26
CA GLY A 4 9.38 -15.46 -3.83
C GLY A 4 8.96 -16.91 -4.11
N PHE A 5 8.30 -17.54 -3.13
CA PHE A 5 7.77 -18.89 -3.29
C PHE A 5 6.73 -18.99 -4.42
N LEU A 6 5.89 -17.98 -4.54
CA LEU A 6 4.86 -17.92 -5.58
C LEU A 6 5.41 -17.46 -6.95
N GLY A 7 6.69 -17.09 -7.08
CA GLY A 7 7.24 -16.54 -8.33
C GLY A 7 6.62 -15.22 -8.75
N GLY A 8 6.01 -14.48 -7.81
CA GLY A 8 5.30 -13.22 -8.06
C GLY A 8 6.05 -11.98 -7.59
N ILE A 9 7.38 -12.01 -7.52
CA ILE A 9 8.21 -10.86 -7.10
C ILE A 9 8.09 -9.76 -8.15
N HIS A 10 7.56 -8.63 -7.77
CA HIS A 10 7.31 -7.47 -8.65
C HIS A 10 8.21 -6.27 -8.35
N VAL A 11 9.12 -6.40 -7.41
CA VAL A 11 10.10 -5.37 -7.03
C VAL A 11 11.44 -6.03 -6.72
N THR A 12 12.53 -5.49 -7.24
CA THR A 12 13.90 -5.85 -6.90
C THR A 12 14.49 -4.75 -6.01
N PRO A 13 14.49 -4.89 -4.67
CA PRO A 13 14.92 -3.81 -3.77
C PRO A 13 16.30 -3.28 -4.12
N GLY A 14 16.43 -1.96 -4.33
CA GLY A 14 17.67 -1.31 -4.73
C GLY A 14 18.89 -1.61 -3.84
N PRO A 15 18.75 -1.73 -2.51
CA PRO A 15 19.92 -1.90 -1.63
C PRO A 15 20.74 -3.18 -1.84
N PHE A 16 20.14 -4.28 -2.34
CA PHE A 16 20.88 -5.53 -2.54
C PHE A 16 20.20 -6.45 -3.54
N SER A 17 20.17 -6.03 -4.80
CA SER A 17 19.73 -6.89 -5.90
C SER A 17 20.91 -7.21 -6.81
N ILE A 18 21.07 -8.49 -7.13
CA ILE A 18 22.13 -8.99 -8.01
C ILE A 18 21.49 -9.42 -9.31
N PHE A 19 22.06 -8.96 -10.41
CA PHE A 19 21.60 -9.26 -11.76
C PHE A 19 22.68 -9.95 -12.56
N ARG A 20 22.29 -10.94 -13.36
CA ARG A 20 23.19 -11.49 -14.37
C ARG A 20 23.43 -10.43 -15.45
N LYS A 21 24.67 -10.21 -15.87
CA LYS A 21 25.03 -9.25 -16.94
C LYS A 21 24.20 -9.46 -18.21
N LYS A 22 23.91 -10.71 -18.56
CA LYS A 22 23.07 -11.06 -19.71
C LYS A 22 21.69 -10.37 -19.66
N VAL A 23 21.10 -10.21 -18.48
CA VAL A 23 19.79 -9.53 -18.31
C VAL A 23 19.88 -8.11 -18.86
N PHE A 24 20.87 -7.32 -18.42
CA PHE A 24 21.03 -5.95 -18.90
C PHE A 24 21.38 -5.86 -20.39
N ASN A 25 22.09 -6.86 -20.94
CA ASN A 25 22.37 -6.91 -22.37
C ASN A 25 21.09 -7.10 -23.20
N GLU A 26 20.11 -7.84 -22.69
CA GLU A 26 18.87 -8.14 -23.41
C GLU A 26 17.75 -7.14 -23.15
N ILE A 27 17.57 -6.72 -21.89
CA ILE A 27 16.46 -5.82 -21.51
C ILE A 27 16.87 -4.34 -21.45
N GLY A 28 18.16 -4.05 -21.54
CA GLY A 28 18.72 -2.71 -21.43
C GLY A 28 18.89 -2.23 -19.97
N PRO A 29 19.48 -1.03 -19.79
CA PRO A 29 19.75 -0.45 -18.48
C PRO A 29 18.46 0.00 -17.75
N TYR A 30 18.63 0.48 -16.50
CA TYR A 30 17.54 1.10 -15.77
C TYR A 30 16.93 2.27 -16.53
N LYS A 31 15.60 2.35 -16.51
CA LYS A 31 14.83 3.46 -17.07
C LYS A 31 14.43 4.44 -15.96
N LYS A 32 14.19 5.69 -16.33
CA LYS A 32 13.51 6.63 -15.45
C LYS A 32 12.03 6.23 -15.34
N ALA A 33 11.71 5.46 -14.32
CA ALA A 33 10.43 4.75 -14.17
C ALA A 33 9.63 5.32 -12.98
N HIS A 34 9.10 6.53 -13.13
CA HIS A 34 8.24 7.14 -12.12
C HIS A 34 8.85 7.12 -10.69
N ASN A 35 10.19 7.24 -10.59
CA ASN A 35 10.96 7.16 -9.34
C ASN A 35 10.87 5.81 -8.58
N THR A 36 10.55 4.72 -9.28
CA THR A 36 10.53 3.33 -8.79
C THR A 36 11.10 2.38 -9.85
N GLU A 37 12.36 2.64 -10.20
CA GLU A 37 13.15 1.88 -11.17
C GLU A 37 13.32 0.41 -10.78
N ASP A 38 13.31 0.13 -9.49
CA ASP A 38 13.39 -1.19 -8.90
C ASP A 38 12.15 -2.05 -9.19
N GLN A 39 10.99 -1.43 -9.27
CA GLN A 39 9.76 -2.10 -9.69
C GLN A 39 9.71 -2.27 -11.22
N GLU A 40 10.06 -1.22 -11.96
CA GLU A 40 10.02 -1.24 -13.42
C GLU A 40 10.89 -2.36 -13.99
N ILE A 41 12.15 -2.46 -13.52
CA ILE A 41 13.06 -3.48 -14.00
C ILE A 41 12.56 -4.89 -13.67
N ALA A 42 11.93 -5.10 -12.51
CA ALA A 42 11.33 -6.38 -12.16
C ALA A 42 10.19 -6.77 -13.12
N LEU A 43 9.29 -5.84 -13.42
CA LEU A 43 8.18 -6.07 -14.36
C LEU A 43 8.71 -6.36 -15.77
N ARG A 44 9.73 -5.61 -16.22
CA ARG A 44 10.38 -5.81 -17.50
C ARG A 44 11.11 -7.16 -17.58
N MET A 45 11.79 -7.59 -16.53
CA MET A 45 12.39 -8.93 -16.46
C MET A 45 11.35 -10.02 -16.64
N HIS A 46 10.20 -9.93 -15.98
CA HIS A 46 9.10 -10.88 -16.17
C HIS A 46 8.56 -10.87 -17.61
N GLU A 47 8.47 -9.70 -18.22
CA GLU A 47 8.03 -9.57 -19.62
C GLU A 47 8.94 -10.34 -20.58
N PHE A 48 10.25 -10.26 -20.36
CA PHE A 48 11.26 -11.01 -21.12
C PHE A 48 11.40 -12.48 -20.70
N GLY A 49 10.61 -12.94 -19.72
CA GLY A 49 10.61 -14.33 -19.27
C GLY A 49 11.69 -14.68 -18.25
N TYR A 50 12.35 -13.68 -17.68
CA TYR A 50 13.31 -13.89 -16.60
C TYR A 50 12.60 -14.20 -15.28
N LYS A 51 13.21 -15.08 -14.50
CA LYS A 51 12.76 -15.44 -13.16
C LYS A 51 13.52 -14.61 -12.13
N ILE A 52 12.78 -14.09 -11.15
CA ILE A 52 13.33 -13.37 -10.00
C ILE A 52 13.22 -14.27 -8.79
N GLU A 53 14.32 -14.49 -8.10
CA GLU A 53 14.39 -15.32 -6.91
C GLU A 53 14.74 -14.49 -5.68
N HIS A 54 14.29 -14.93 -4.52
CA HIS A 54 14.57 -14.31 -3.24
C HIS A 54 15.44 -15.21 -2.40
N CYS A 55 16.57 -14.68 -1.93
CA CYS A 55 17.43 -15.35 -0.96
C CYS A 55 16.96 -14.99 0.46
N PRO A 56 16.35 -15.90 1.22
CA PRO A 56 15.80 -15.60 2.53
C PRO A 56 16.86 -15.44 3.62
N ASP A 57 18.09 -15.87 3.37
CA ASP A 57 19.19 -15.90 4.32
C ASP A 57 20.13 -14.69 4.17
N ALA A 58 19.91 -13.86 3.14
CA ALA A 58 20.61 -12.61 2.95
C ALA A 58 19.83 -11.44 3.56
N TYR A 59 20.46 -10.67 4.44
CA TYR A 59 19.85 -9.55 5.14
C TYR A 59 20.53 -8.23 4.78
N VAL A 60 19.73 -7.20 4.57
CA VAL A 60 20.23 -5.83 4.38
C VAL A 60 19.58 -4.91 5.40
N TYR A 61 20.41 -4.19 6.12
CA TYR A 61 19.97 -3.21 7.11
C TYR A 61 19.94 -1.83 6.46
N THR A 62 18.77 -1.19 6.53
CA THR A 62 18.57 0.16 5.98
C THR A 62 18.00 1.08 7.04
N VAL A 63 18.21 2.38 6.86
CA VAL A 63 17.68 3.39 7.77
C VAL A 63 16.21 3.66 7.43
N SER A 64 15.34 3.41 8.40
CA SER A 64 13.91 3.74 8.28
C SER A 64 13.66 5.24 8.40
N PRO A 65 12.58 5.77 7.81
CA PRO A 65 12.15 7.15 8.01
C PRO A 65 11.95 7.48 9.49
N ARG A 66 12.59 8.56 9.98
CA ARG A 66 12.53 8.97 11.39
C ARG A 66 11.35 9.88 11.72
N SER A 67 10.55 10.32 10.73
CA SER A 67 9.39 11.19 10.93
C SER A 67 8.22 10.76 10.07
N VAL A 68 6.99 11.05 10.52
CA VAL A 68 5.76 10.79 9.77
C VAL A 68 5.78 11.50 8.41
N LYS A 69 6.33 12.71 8.33
CA LYS A 69 6.47 13.47 7.09
C LYS A 69 7.40 12.75 6.07
N ALA A 70 8.52 12.20 6.55
CA ALA A 70 9.44 11.44 5.71
C ALA A 70 8.81 10.12 5.25
N LEU A 71 8.12 9.41 6.16
CA LEU A 71 7.36 8.20 5.85
C LEU A 71 6.27 8.49 4.80
N TYR A 72 5.47 9.54 4.97
CA TYR A 72 4.44 9.95 4.04
C TYR A 72 5.01 10.18 2.62
N LYS A 73 6.10 10.95 2.51
CA LYS A 73 6.74 11.21 1.21
C LYS A 73 7.27 9.94 0.56
N GLN A 74 7.88 9.05 1.34
CA GLN A 74 8.39 7.77 0.86
C GLN A 74 7.24 6.88 0.33
N ARG A 75 6.15 6.74 1.10
CA ARG A 75 4.99 5.92 0.73
C ARG A 75 4.24 6.49 -0.45
N LEU A 76 4.06 7.81 -0.49
CA LEU A 76 3.46 8.51 -1.62
C LEU A 76 4.21 8.19 -2.93
N ARG A 77 5.55 8.27 -2.91
CA ARG A 77 6.41 7.93 -4.06
C ARG A 77 6.24 6.48 -4.49
N TRP A 78 6.28 5.55 -3.55
CA TRP A 78 6.16 4.12 -3.85
C TRP A 78 4.80 3.75 -4.44
N ILE A 79 3.72 4.28 -3.88
CA ILE A 79 2.38 4.01 -4.40
C ILE A 79 2.17 4.67 -5.77
N TYR A 80 2.65 5.90 -5.95
CA TYR A 80 2.62 6.57 -7.25
C TYR A 80 3.34 5.76 -8.32
N GLY A 81 4.58 5.34 -8.04
CA GLY A 81 5.36 4.51 -8.96
C GLY A 81 4.70 3.16 -9.23
N PHE A 82 4.14 2.52 -8.18
CA PHE A 82 3.39 1.28 -8.32
C PHE A 82 2.21 1.44 -9.30
N ILE A 83 1.40 2.49 -9.15
CA ILE A 83 0.26 2.75 -10.03
C ILE A 83 0.71 2.95 -11.47
N LYS A 84 1.69 3.83 -11.69
CA LYS A 84 2.17 4.18 -13.04
C LYS A 84 2.85 2.99 -13.73
N ASN A 85 3.78 2.32 -13.06
CA ASN A 85 4.45 1.15 -13.63
C ASN A 85 3.47 0.00 -13.88
N THR A 86 2.52 -0.24 -12.97
CA THR A 86 1.49 -1.26 -13.17
C THR A 86 0.62 -0.94 -14.38
N PHE A 87 0.31 0.34 -14.62
CA PHE A 87 -0.44 0.77 -15.79
C PHE A 87 0.38 0.61 -17.09
N ASP A 88 1.68 0.96 -17.07
CA ASP A 88 2.58 0.81 -18.23
C ASP A 88 2.73 -0.68 -18.61
N TYR A 89 2.78 -1.55 -17.60
CA TYR A 89 2.90 -3.00 -17.75
C TYR A 89 1.56 -3.74 -17.65
N ARG A 90 0.41 -3.09 -17.90
CA ARG A 90 -0.93 -3.71 -17.82
C ARG A 90 -1.10 -4.94 -18.71
N ARG A 91 -0.27 -5.07 -19.75
CA ARG A 91 -0.21 -6.25 -20.63
C ARG A 91 0.21 -7.54 -19.93
N LEU A 92 0.77 -7.46 -18.73
CA LEU A 92 1.14 -8.62 -17.91
C LEU A 92 -0.06 -9.26 -17.20
N PHE A 93 -1.17 -8.52 -17.03
CA PHE A 93 -2.33 -9.01 -16.31
C PHE A 93 -2.98 -10.20 -17.02
N PHE A 94 -3.41 -11.17 -16.22
CA PHE A 94 -4.20 -12.33 -16.62
C PHE A 94 -3.61 -13.18 -17.74
N LYS A 95 -2.31 -13.11 -17.97
CA LYS A 95 -1.63 -13.95 -18.95
C LYS A 95 -0.89 -15.10 -18.28
N LYS A 96 -1.20 -16.34 -18.71
CA LYS A 96 -0.57 -17.58 -18.20
C LYS A 96 0.96 -17.56 -18.29
N LYS A 97 1.52 -16.89 -19.31
CA LYS A 97 2.98 -16.72 -19.51
C LYS A 97 3.69 -16.14 -18.28
N TYR A 98 3.02 -15.27 -17.52
CA TYR A 98 3.61 -14.56 -16.38
C TYR A 98 3.21 -15.16 -15.02
N GLY A 99 2.56 -16.34 -15.02
CA GLY A 99 2.22 -17.08 -13.81
C GLY A 99 1.55 -16.25 -12.74
N ASN A 100 1.98 -16.43 -11.51
CA ASN A 100 1.38 -15.76 -10.34
C ASN A 100 1.61 -14.24 -10.30
N LEU A 101 2.60 -13.70 -11.01
CA LEU A 101 2.72 -12.25 -11.15
C LEU A 101 1.45 -11.67 -11.81
N GLY A 102 1.06 -12.24 -12.95
CA GLY A 102 -0.08 -11.75 -13.75
C GLY A 102 -1.44 -12.11 -13.16
N PHE A 103 -1.58 -13.27 -12.51
CA PHE A 103 -2.87 -13.72 -11.98
C PHE A 103 -3.13 -13.35 -10.52
N PHE A 104 -2.09 -13.15 -9.74
CA PHE A 104 -2.23 -12.89 -8.30
C PHE A 104 -1.62 -11.55 -7.89
N THR A 105 -0.33 -11.32 -8.10
CA THR A 105 0.37 -10.18 -7.52
C THR A 105 -0.13 -8.84 -8.05
N LEU A 106 -0.19 -8.67 -9.37
CA LEU A 106 -0.66 -7.42 -9.98
C LEU A 106 -2.16 -7.19 -9.76
N PRO A 107 -3.06 -8.18 -9.96
CA PRO A 107 -4.47 -8.01 -9.64
C PRO A 107 -4.73 -7.69 -8.17
N ALA A 108 -4.07 -8.38 -7.23
CA ALA A 108 -4.21 -8.09 -5.80
C ALA A 108 -3.78 -6.67 -5.44
N GLY A 109 -2.69 -6.17 -6.04
CA GLY A 109 -2.26 -4.78 -5.88
C GLY A 109 -3.29 -3.79 -6.43
N ALA A 110 -3.85 -4.05 -7.60
CA ALA A 110 -4.89 -3.22 -8.20
C ALA A 110 -6.18 -3.23 -7.35
N ILE A 111 -6.64 -4.40 -6.90
CA ILE A 111 -7.80 -4.55 -6.02
C ILE A 111 -7.58 -3.78 -4.71
N SER A 112 -6.38 -3.85 -4.12
CA SER A 112 -6.06 -3.11 -2.90
C SER A 112 -6.23 -1.59 -3.07
N ILE A 113 -5.80 -1.04 -4.20
CA ILE A 113 -5.98 0.39 -4.51
C ILE A 113 -7.47 0.72 -4.72
N MET A 114 -8.18 -0.12 -5.48
CA MET A 114 -9.63 0.07 -5.70
C MET A 114 -10.42 -0.01 -4.40
N SER A 115 -10.05 -0.90 -3.48
CA SER A 115 -10.67 -1.02 -2.16
C SER A 115 -10.53 0.27 -1.34
N VAL A 116 -9.38 0.95 -1.40
CA VAL A 116 -9.18 2.24 -0.72
C VAL A 116 -10.10 3.31 -1.30
N ILE A 117 -10.27 3.35 -2.63
CA ILE A 117 -11.20 4.29 -3.29
C ILE A 117 -12.65 3.99 -2.85
N ALA A 118 -13.05 2.73 -2.88
CA ALA A 118 -14.40 2.33 -2.48
C ALA A 118 -14.70 2.69 -1.02
N LEU A 119 -13.78 2.37 -0.09
CA LEU A 119 -13.91 2.72 1.31
C LEU A 119 -13.97 4.23 1.52
N ALA A 120 -13.11 5.02 0.85
CA ALA A 120 -13.16 6.47 0.91
C ALA A 120 -14.50 7.02 0.41
N SER A 121 -15.04 6.49 -0.68
CA SER A 121 -16.35 6.89 -1.22
C SER A 121 -17.49 6.57 -0.26
N ILE A 122 -17.46 5.42 0.39
CA ILE A 122 -18.42 5.03 1.43
C ILE A 122 -18.33 6.02 2.62
N TRP A 123 -17.13 6.30 3.12
CA TRP A 123 -16.92 7.24 4.21
C TRP A 123 -17.42 8.65 3.89
N ILE A 124 -17.11 9.15 2.70
CA ILE A 124 -17.60 10.46 2.21
C ILE A 124 -19.14 10.48 2.17
N SER A 125 -19.76 9.41 1.65
CA SER A 125 -21.21 9.28 1.60
C SER A 125 -21.86 9.30 2.98
N TYR A 126 -21.28 8.59 3.94
CA TYR A 126 -21.73 8.63 5.33
C TYR A 126 -21.56 10.02 5.97
N LEU A 127 -20.44 10.67 5.71
CA LEU A 127 -20.17 12.02 6.20
C LEU A 127 -21.20 13.03 5.67
N ILE A 128 -21.50 12.99 4.37
CA ILE A 128 -22.53 13.83 3.75
C ILE A 128 -23.89 13.59 4.40
N LYS A 129 -24.29 12.32 4.54
CA LYS A 129 -25.56 11.95 5.19
C LYS A 129 -25.62 12.45 6.64
N PHE A 130 -24.50 12.32 7.38
CA PHE A 130 -24.41 12.80 8.75
C PHE A 130 -24.57 14.34 8.83
N ILE A 131 -23.86 15.08 7.98
CA ILE A 131 -23.95 16.55 7.91
C ILE A 131 -25.37 16.97 7.55
N ASN A 132 -25.95 16.40 6.47
CA ASN A 132 -27.31 16.72 6.06
C ASN A 132 -28.33 16.48 7.20
N LYS A 133 -28.18 15.35 7.92
CA LYS A 133 -29.04 15.06 9.06
C LYS A 133 -28.91 16.11 10.17
N LYS A 134 -27.69 16.58 10.43
CA LYS A 134 -27.45 17.61 11.45
C LYS A 134 -27.98 18.97 11.02
N VAL A 135 -27.87 19.34 9.74
CA VAL A 135 -28.44 20.57 9.18
C VAL A 135 -29.97 20.55 9.29
N VAL A 136 -30.63 19.46 8.88
CA VAL A 136 -32.08 19.33 9.00
C VAL A 136 -32.53 19.39 10.47
N MET A 137 -31.81 18.76 11.39
CA MET A 137 -32.12 18.88 12.82
C MET A 137 -31.99 20.31 13.34
N TRP A 138 -30.98 21.06 12.89
CA TRP A 138 -30.81 22.46 13.24
C TRP A 138 -32.00 23.31 12.79
N ASP A 139 -32.41 23.13 11.51
CA ASP A 139 -33.51 23.92 10.96
C ASP A 139 -34.90 23.56 11.58
N THR A 140 -35.08 22.29 12.00
CA THR A 140 -36.39 21.84 12.51
C THR A 140 -36.56 21.93 14.02
N VAL A 141 -35.49 21.63 14.79
CA VAL A 141 -35.59 21.47 16.27
C VAL A 141 -34.67 22.45 17.01
N GLY A 142 -33.83 23.20 16.29
CA GLY A 142 -32.88 24.17 16.83
C GLY A 142 -31.48 23.65 17.06
N PHE A 143 -30.56 24.60 17.27
CA PHE A 143 -29.12 24.34 17.34
C PHE A 143 -28.69 23.39 18.47
N GLU A 144 -29.29 23.57 19.66
CA GLU A 144 -28.97 22.72 20.84
C GLU A 144 -29.21 21.24 20.57
N SER A 145 -30.30 20.88 19.89
CA SER A 145 -30.63 19.49 19.53
C SER A 145 -29.70 18.93 18.47
N ALA A 146 -29.20 19.77 17.56
CA ALA A 146 -28.25 19.36 16.54
C ALA A 146 -26.85 19.03 17.09
N VAL A 147 -26.43 19.70 18.17
CA VAL A 147 -25.10 19.59 18.78
C VAL A 147 -25.09 18.66 19.98
N SER A 148 -26.23 18.42 20.64
CA SER A 148 -26.29 17.56 21.82
C SER A 148 -25.72 16.17 21.53
N PRO A 149 -24.82 15.65 22.38
CA PRO A 149 -24.32 14.30 22.23
C PRO A 149 -25.44 13.31 22.49
N ARG A 150 -25.71 12.41 21.54
CA ARG A 150 -26.59 11.26 21.81
C ARG A 150 -25.93 10.37 22.84
N SER A 151 -26.67 9.96 23.85
CA SER A 151 -26.27 8.89 24.74
C SER A 151 -26.00 7.64 23.89
N PHE A 152 -24.83 7.05 24.08
CA PHE A 152 -24.47 5.80 23.41
C PHE A 152 -25.31 4.68 24.02
N ASP A 153 -26.21 4.14 23.22
CA ASP A 153 -27.08 3.04 23.67
C ASP A 153 -26.53 1.73 23.13
N TRP A 154 -26.05 0.88 24.03
CA TRP A 154 -25.53 -0.43 23.73
C TRP A 154 -26.55 -1.38 23.07
N PHE A 155 -27.84 -1.13 23.28
CA PHE A 155 -28.91 -1.95 22.71
C PHE A 155 -29.00 -1.82 21.18
N PHE A 156 -28.59 -0.67 20.61
CA PHE A 156 -28.61 -0.42 19.16
C PHE A 156 -27.31 -0.78 18.45
N ILE A 157 -26.38 -1.48 19.12
CA ILE A 157 -25.25 -2.06 18.38
C ILE A 157 -25.81 -3.14 17.49
N ASN A 158 -25.73 -2.90 16.19
CA ASN A 158 -26.06 -3.93 15.20
C ASN A 158 -25.03 -5.06 15.32
N THR A 159 -25.41 -6.12 16.04
CA THR A 159 -24.60 -7.33 16.24
C THR A 159 -24.72 -8.29 15.07
N GLU A 160 -25.48 -7.93 14.01
CA GLU A 160 -25.60 -8.73 12.80
C GLU A 160 -24.25 -8.88 12.08
N GLY A 161 -24.17 -9.86 11.21
CA GLY A 161 -22.99 -10.41 10.54
C GLY A 161 -21.82 -9.48 10.20
N ILE A 162 -22.07 -8.17 10.02
CA ILE A 162 -21.02 -7.19 9.68
C ILE A 162 -20.00 -7.03 10.81
N VAL A 163 -20.47 -6.95 12.08
CA VAL A 163 -19.56 -6.82 13.24
C VAL A 163 -18.77 -8.12 13.43
N PHE A 164 -19.44 -9.25 13.31
CA PHE A 164 -18.81 -10.57 13.40
C PHE A 164 -17.76 -10.76 12.28
N MET A 165 -18.15 -10.45 11.03
CA MET A 165 -17.24 -10.55 9.88
C MET A 165 -16.04 -9.60 10.00
N SER A 166 -16.24 -8.39 10.51
CA SER A 166 -15.16 -7.45 10.78
C SER A 166 -14.19 -7.97 11.82
N PHE A 167 -14.69 -8.57 12.89
CA PHE A 167 -13.86 -9.21 13.94
C PHE A 167 -13.07 -10.39 13.38
N VAL A 168 -13.69 -11.25 12.59
CA VAL A 168 -13.02 -12.39 11.94
C VAL A 168 -11.90 -11.89 11.01
N LEU A 169 -12.21 -10.92 10.14
CA LEU A 169 -11.23 -10.35 9.21
C LEU A 169 -10.05 -9.73 9.95
N TYR A 170 -10.33 -8.94 11.00
CA TYR A 170 -9.29 -8.33 11.82
C TYR A 170 -8.40 -9.38 12.50
N SER A 171 -9.00 -10.42 13.04
CA SER A 171 -8.28 -11.55 13.65
C SER A 171 -7.38 -12.28 12.65
N LEU A 172 -7.85 -12.48 11.43
CA LEU A 172 -7.05 -13.06 10.34
C LEU A 172 -5.86 -12.17 9.95
N ILE A 173 -6.05 -10.85 9.90
CA ILE A 173 -4.95 -9.89 9.63
C ILE A 173 -3.90 -9.98 10.74
N VAL A 174 -4.30 -9.96 12.01
CA VAL A 174 -3.37 -10.07 13.15
C VAL A 174 -2.64 -11.41 13.12
N MET A 175 -3.34 -12.51 12.85
CA MET A 175 -2.74 -13.83 12.70
C MET A 175 -1.71 -13.87 11.56
N ALA A 176 -2.04 -13.32 10.41
CA ALA A 176 -1.13 -13.25 9.27
C ALA A 176 0.14 -12.44 9.59
N LEU A 177 0.01 -11.33 10.34
CA LEU A 177 1.15 -10.53 10.81
C LEU A 177 2.04 -11.31 11.79
N ILE A 178 1.44 -12.05 12.72
CA ILE A 178 2.19 -12.89 13.67
C ILE A 178 2.96 -13.99 12.92
N LEU A 179 2.30 -14.67 11.98
CA LEU A 179 2.92 -15.71 11.17
C LEU A 179 4.04 -15.13 10.30
N GLY A 180 3.80 -13.98 9.65
CA GLY A 180 4.81 -13.28 8.87
C GLY A 180 6.05 -12.91 9.67
N ARG A 181 5.88 -12.46 10.93
CA ARG A 181 7.00 -12.18 11.85
C ARG A 181 7.77 -13.44 12.24
N ARG A 182 7.09 -14.53 12.53
CA ARG A 182 7.74 -15.81 12.83
C ARG A 182 8.59 -16.31 11.66
N MET A 183 8.04 -16.23 10.44
CA MET A 183 8.71 -16.69 9.23
C MET A 183 9.84 -15.75 8.79
N GLY A 184 9.71 -14.44 9.02
CA GLY A 184 10.67 -13.42 8.59
C GLY A 184 11.81 -13.21 9.57
N ALA A 185 11.51 -12.87 10.81
CA ALA A 185 12.48 -12.42 11.81
C ALA A 185 12.74 -13.45 12.93
N GLY A 186 12.10 -14.62 12.90
CA GLY A 186 12.20 -15.63 13.97
C GLY A 186 11.63 -15.18 15.32
N LYS A 187 11.04 -13.98 15.40
CA LYS A 187 10.50 -13.42 16.65
C LYS A 187 9.13 -14.00 16.95
N LYS A 188 8.97 -14.54 18.15
CA LYS A 188 7.70 -15.11 18.63
C LYS A 188 6.92 -14.01 19.39
N GLY A 189 5.60 -13.93 19.14
CA GLY A 189 4.65 -13.15 19.92
C GLY A 189 4.22 -11.82 19.29
N LEU A 190 3.23 -11.20 19.95
CA LEU A 190 2.74 -9.85 19.67
C LEU A 190 3.73 -8.84 20.25
N SER A 191 4.07 -7.81 19.49
CA SER A 191 4.80 -6.65 20.00
C SER A 191 3.99 -5.40 19.72
N LEU A 192 4.30 -4.32 20.42
CA LEU A 192 3.68 -3.02 20.24
C LEU A 192 3.75 -2.55 18.78
N ASP A 193 4.78 -2.97 18.02
CA ASP A 193 4.91 -2.63 16.60
C ASP A 193 3.73 -3.13 15.77
N VAL A 194 3.19 -4.33 16.07
CA VAL A 194 2.03 -4.89 15.37
C VAL A 194 0.79 -4.05 15.68
N PHE A 195 0.62 -3.66 16.93
CA PHE A 195 -0.48 -2.80 17.34
C PHE A 195 -0.42 -1.43 16.63
N TYR A 196 0.74 -0.78 16.64
CA TYR A 196 0.95 0.48 15.91
C TYR A 196 0.73 0.32 14.41
N PHE A 197 1.18 -0.78 13.83
CA PHE A 197 0.96 -1.03 12.40
C PHE A 197 -0.52 -1.18 12.07
N VAL A 198 -1.26 -1.95 12.85
CA VAL A 198 -2.67 -2.23 12.58
C VAL A 198 -3.55 -1.01 12.88
N THR A 199 -3.24 -0.22 13.90
CA THR A 199 -4.04 0.95 14.30
C THR A 199 -3.59 2.23 13.58
N VAL A 200 -2.42 2.73 13.92
CA VAL A 200 -1.95 4.06 13.47
C VAL A 200 -1.65 4.07 11.97
N TYR A 201 -0.95 3.05 11.48
CA TYR A 201 -0.60 2.99 10.06
C TYR A 201 -1.84 2.86 9.17
N SER A 202 -2.83 2.07 9.58
CA SER A 202 -4.09 1.88 8.83
C SER A 202 -4.92 3.17 8.73
N ILE A 203 -4.86 4.04 9.75
CA ILE A 203 -5.54 5.35 9.72
C ILE A 203 -4.82 6.30 8.75
N ILE A 204 -3.48 6.28 8.74
CA ILE A 204 -2.69 7.23 7.95
C ILE A 204 -2.54 6.78 6.49
N ALA A 205 -2.52 5.47 6.22
CA ALA A 205 -2.26 4.92 4.89
C ALA A 205 -3.23 5.41 3.80
N PRO A 206 -4.55 5.52 4.01
CA PRO A 206 -5.47 6.03 3.00
C PRO A 206 -5.09 7.42 2.46
N PHE A 207 -4.53 8.30 3.29
CA PHE A 207 -4.19 9.67 2.88
C PHE A 207 -3.09 9.72 1.82
N TRP A 208 -2.02 8.94 1.96
CA TRP A 208 -1.00 8.91 0.90
C TRP A 208 -1.43 8.08 -0.30
N ILE A 209 -2.30 7.07 -0.14
CA ILE A 209 -2.82 6.29 -1.26
C ILE A 209 -3.73 7.17 -2.11
N LEU A 210 -4.71 7.85 -1.52
CA LEU A 210 -5.59 8.78 -2.24
C LEU A 210 -4.80 9.90 -2.92
N LYS A 211 -3.80 10.46 -2.22
CA LYS A 211 -2.92 11.47 -2.82
C LYS A 211 -2.07 10.91 -3.97
N ALA A 212 -1.60 9.68 -3.88
CA ALA A 212 -0.86 9.02 -4.96
C ALA A 212 -1.75 8.77 -6.18
N ILE A 213 -2.99 8.34 -5.96
CA ILE A 213 -3.99 8.16 -7.02
C ILE A 213 -4.25 9.49 -7.73
N TRP A 214 -4.51 10.56 -6.97
CA TRP A 214 -4.69 11.90 -7.52
C TRP A 214 -3.48 12.35 -8.34
N ASN A 215 -2.28 12.19 -7.79
CA ASN A 215 -1.05 12.55 -8.51
C ASN A 215 -0.86 11.70 -9.77
N ALA A 216 -1.26 10.43 -9.75
CA ALA A 216 -1.18 9.56 -10.91
C ALA A 216 -2.15 9.98 -12.03
N ILE A 217 -3.35 10.42 -11.69
CA ILE A 217 -4.34 10.95 -12.65
C ILE A 217 -3.82 12.25 -13.27
N VAL A 218 -3.34 13.18 -12.44
CA VAL A 218 -2.83 14.51 -12.90
C VAL A 218 -1.41 14.40 -13.48
N SER A 219 -0.80 13.22 -13.49
CA SER A 219 0.59 12.97 -13.93
C SER A 219 1.63 13.83 -13.21
N LYS A 220 1.36 14.20 -11.95
CA LYS A 220 2.28 14.99 -11.12
C LYS A 220 3.27 14.07 -10.41
N GLU A 221 4.49 14.02 -10.86
CA GLU A 221 5.55 13.25 -10.19
C GLU A 221 5.80 13.73 -8.76
N SER A 222 6.03 12.78 -7.85
CA SER A 222 6.45 13.09 -6.48
C SER A 222 7.93 13.43 -6.49
N ASN A 223 8.31 14.63 -6.07
CA ASN A 223 9.71 15.02 -5.98
C ASN A 223 10.46 14.12 -4.98
N TRP A 224 11.54 13.52 -5.42
CA TRP A 224 12.43 12.76 -4.55
C TRP A 224 13.31 13.71 -3.72
N ILE A 225 13.44 13.44 -2.42
CA ILE A 225 14.28 14.23 -1.50
C ILE A 225 15.78 14.03 -1.78
N GLY A 226 16.16 13.23 -2.77
CA GLY A 226 17.54 12.91 -3.13
C GLY A 226 18.19 13.86 -4.13
N GLU A 227 17.50 14.83 -4.68
CA GLU A 227 18.17 15.95 -5.36
C GLU A 227 18.85 16.83 -4.31
N ARG A 228 20.06 16.45 -3.90
CA ARG A 228 20.98 17.40 -3.29
C ARG A 228 21.14 18.54 -4.30
N LYS A 229 20.77 19.74 -3.90
CA LYS A 229 21.18 20.92 -4.65
C LYS A 229 22.70 20.82 -4.83
N PRO A 230 23.22 20.91 -6.06
CA PRO A 230 24.67 20.96 -6.25
C PRO A 230 25.19 22.19 -5.48
N GLY A 231 26.01 22.00 -4.45
CA GLY A 231 26.64 23.11 -3.74
C GLY A 231 26.70 23.05 -2.23
N ARG A 232 26.47 21.91 -1.55
CA ARG A 232 26.90 21.73 -0.16
C ARG A 232 27.79 20.51 -0.06
N ALA A 233 29.09 20.72 -0.27
CA ALA A 233 30.12 19.85 0.26
C ALA A 233 30.07 19.90 1.79
N ILE A 234 30.32 18.74 2.42
CA ILE A 234 30.56 18.58 3.87
C ILE A 234 31.93 19.13 4.16
#